data_fe12bc17f4c98c713bb5704b231de81a
#
_entry.id   fe12bc17f4c98c713bb5704b231de81a
#
_cell.length_a   1.000
_cell.length_b   1.000
_cell.length_c   1.000
_cell.angle_alpha   90.00
_cell.angle_beta   90.00
_cell.angle_gamma   90.00
#
_symmetry.space_group_name_H-M   'P 1'
#
loop_
_entity.id
_entity.type
_entity.pdbx_description
1 polymer ?
#
loop_
_entity_poly.entity_id
_entity_poly.type
_entity_poly.pdbx_seq_one_letter_code
_entity_poly.pdbx_strand_id
1 'polypeptide(L)'
;MKIGIIGPELSGRQIQAHLQAISPETETILYPRETTTGALEVIDQCEAECTAVLFTGVAVCSSVIQRHTMIRAYEYVTKDAYSLMNTLRQMERQGLELDEFSIDAVEPHVVEDAFSECGITPRNIRYLPIGSSEEQSYIQWHQDLWDRE
;
A
#
# COMPACT_ATOMS: atom_id res chain seq x y z
N MET A 1 -12.57 5.00 -19.89
CA MET A 1 -12.55 4.10 -18.71
C MET A 1 -12.39 4.96 -17.46
N LYS A 2 -13.11 4.65 -16.41
CA LYS A 2 -13.10 5.38 -15.16
C LYS A 2 -12.70 4.43 -14.03
N ILE A 3 -11.57 4.72 -13.36
CA ILE A 3 -10.98 3.88 -12.32
C ILE A 3 -11.16 4.54 -10.96
N GLY A 4 -11.75 3.82 -10.02
CA GLY A 4 -11.77 4.21 -8.61
C GLY A 4 -10.51 3.72 -7.89
N ILE A 5 -9.83 4.59 -7.18
CA ILE A 5 -8.63 4.26 -6.40
C ILE A 5 -8.98 4.31 -4.92
N ILE A 6 -8.80 3.19 -4.21
CA ILE A 6 -9.16 3.06 -2.80
C ILE A 6 -7.93 2.74 -1.96
N GLY A 7 -7.69 3.52 -0.93
CA GLY A 7 -6.62 3.33 0.05
C GLY A 7 -6.17 4.62 0.71
N PRO A 8 -5.02 4.62 1.41
CA PRO A 8 -4.46 5.81 2.02
C PRO A 8 -4.28 6.96 1.02
N GLU A 9 -4.56 8.18 1.46
CA GLU A 9 -4.58 9.36 0.57
C GLU A 9 -3.23 9.56 -0.14
N LEU A 10 -2.13 9.48 0.58
CA LEU A 10 -0.80 9.68 -0.01
C LEU A 10 -0.50 8.68 -1.12
N SER A 11 -0.69 7.40 -0.86
CA SER A 11 -0.49 6.34 -1.85
C SER A 11 -1.45 6.48 -3.03
N GLY A 12 -2.71 6.79 -2.76
CA GLY A 12 -3.73 7.00 -3.80
C GLY A 12 -3.40 8.16 -4.73
N ARG A 13 -2.92 9.27 -4.19
CA ARG A 13 -2.49 10.42 -5.01
C ARG A 13 -1.27 10.12 -5.88
N GLN A 14 -0.31 9.35 -5.37
CA GLN A 14 0.86 8.92 -6.14
C GLN A 14 0.45 8.02 -7.31
N ILE A 15 -0.44 7.06 -7.05
CA ILE A 15 -0.97 6.17 -8.08
C ILE A 15 -1.75 6.96 -9.12
N GLN A 16 -2.61 7.88 -8.69
CA GLN A 16 -3.41 8.73 -9.58
C GLN A 16 -2.51 9.56 -10.51
N ALA A 17 -1.48 10.20 -9.96
CA ALA A 17 -0.51 10.98 -10.74
C ALA A 17 0.23 10.11 -11.77
N HIS A 18 0.62 8.90 -11.37
CA HIS A 18 1.29 7.95 -12.25
C HIS A 18 0.39 7.47 -13.39
N LEU A 19 -0.84 7.09 -13.08
CA LEU A 19 -1.84 6.70 -14.09
C LEU A 19 -2.11 7.83 -15.07
N GLN A 20 -2.23 9.07 -14.60
CA GLN A 20 -2.46 10.23 -15.45
C GLN A 20 -1.28 10.51 -16.39
N ALA A 21 -0.05 10.21 -15.96
CA ALA A 21 1.14 10.35 -16.78
C ALA A 21 1.21 9.30 -17.92
N ILE A 22 0.82 8.05 -17.65
CA ILE A 22 0.91 6.96 -18.62
C ILE A 22 -0.37 6.77 -19.45
N SER A 23 -1.53 7.20 -18.98
CA SER A 23 -2.83 7.08 -19.65
C SER A 23 -3.70 8.31 -19.36
N PRO A 24 -3.39 9.47 -19.99
CA PRO A 24 -4.11 10.72 -19.73
C PRO A 24 -5.61 10.67 -20.03
N GLU A 25 -6.03 9.75 -20.90
CA GLU A 25 -7.43 9.53 -21.25
C GLU A 25 -8.24 8.75 -20.20
N THR A 26 -7.56 8.12 -19.24
CA THR A 26 -8.21 7.40 -18.16
C THR A 26 -8.64 8.36 -17.06
N GLU A 27 -9.94 8.42 -16.79
CA GLU A 27 -10.48 9.18 -15.66
C GLU A 27 -10.27 8.42 -14.35
N THR A 28 -9.85 9.10 -13.30
CA THR A 28 -9.64 8.50 -11.98
C THR A 28 -10.40 9.27 -10.90
N ILE A 29 -10.95 8.53 -9.93
CA ILE A 29 -11.52 9.09 -8.70
C ILE A 29 -10.80 8.46 -7.51
N LEU A 30 -10.33 9.27 -6.58
CA LEU A 30 -9.73 8.84 -5.34
C LEU A 30 -10.78 8.75 -4.23
N TYR A 31 -10.83 7.61 -3.57
CA TYR A 31 -11.63 7.35 -2.35
C TYR A 31 -10.67 7.11 -1.18
N PRO A 32 -10.17 8.17 -0.53
CA PRO A 32 -9.12 8.02 0.48
C PRO A 32 -9.66 7.41 1.78
N ARG A 33 -8.98 6.39 2.27
CA ARG A 33 -9.22 5.77 3.58
C ARG A 33 -7.90 5.33 4.19
N GLU A 34 -7.67 5.70 5.43
CA GLU A 34 -6.42 5.43 6.14
C GLU A 34 -6.40 4.07 6.84
N THR A 35 -7.54 3.39 6.94
CA THR A 35 -7.65 2.05 7.50
C THR A 35 -8.05 1.03 6.44
N THR A 36 -7.66 -0.22 6.60
CA THR A 36 -8.01 -1.28 5.65
C THR A 36 -9.52 -1.53 5.58
N THR A 37 -10.21 -1.49 6.73
CA THR A 37 -11.66 -1.65 6.81
C THR A 37 -12.43 -0.43 6.32
N GLY A 38 -11.83 0.75 6.36
CA GLY A 38 -12.42 1.97 5.83
C GLY A 38 -12.78 1.87 4.35
N ALA A 39 -12.10 1.03 3.60
CA ALA A 39 -12.42 0.78 2.19
C ALA A 39 -13.84 0.21 1.99
N LEU A 40 -14.37 -0.55 2.95
CA LEU A 40 -15.74 -1.08 2.90
C LEU A 40 -16.81 0.02 2.93
N GLU A 41 -16.50 1.17 3.52
CA GLU A 41 -17.44 2.31 3.59
C GLU A 41 -17.66 2.97 2.22
N VAL A 42 -16.72 2.81 1.29
CA VAL A 42 -16.73 3.50 -0.01
C VAL A 42 -16.85 2.56 -1.21
N ILE A 43 -16.77 1.24 -1.00
CA ILE A 43 -16.73 0.29 -2.12
C ILE A 43 -17.99 0.33 -2.97
N ASP A 44 -19.17 0.41 -2.36
CA ASP A 44 -20.44 0.46 -3.09
C ASP A 44 -20.54 1.73 -3.95
N GLN A 45 -20.15 2.87 -3.40
CA GLN A 45 -20.11 4.13 -4.13
C GLN A 45 -19.10 4.06 -5.28
N CYS A 46 -17.91 3.54 -5.02
CA CYS A 46 -16.86 3.38 -6.03
C CYS A 46 -17.35 2.51 -7.20
N GLU A 47 -17.96 1.37 -6.91
CA GLU A 47 -18.51 0.48 -7.95
C GLU A 47 -19.68 1.08 -8.72
N ALA A 48 -20.46 1.94 -8.10
CA ALA A 48 -21.55 2.67 -8.77
C ALA A 48 -21.03 3.76 -9.73
N GLU A 49 -19.93 4.42 -9.38
CA GLU A 49 -19.38 5.56 -10.11
C GLU A 49 -18.29 5.18 -11.13
N CYS A 50 -17.63 4.04 -10.94
CA CYS A 50 -16.46 3.64 -11.71
C CYS A 50 -16.66 2.31 -12.47
N THR A 51 -15.89 2.11 -13.53
CA THR A 51 -15.91 0.89 -14.34
C THR A 51 -14.93 -0.18 -13.83
N ALA A 52 -13.92 0.23 -13.07
CA ALA A 52 -12.94 -0.65 -12.44
C ALA A 52 -12.45 -0.05 -11.12
N VAL A 53 -11.92 -0.91 -10.26
CA VAL A 53 -11.39 -0.54 -8.94
C VAL A 53 -9.92 -0.90 -8.83
N LEU A 54 -9.10 0.03 -8.36
CA LEU A 54 -7.69 -0.20 -8.05
C LEU A 54 -7.44 0.06 -6.56
N PHE A 55 -7.08 -0.97 -5.85
CA PHE A 55 -6.67 -0.84 -4.45
C PHE A 55 -5.19 -0.44 -4.36
N THR A 56 -4.87 0.42 -3.41
CA THR A 56 -3.49 0.91 -3.22
C THR A 56 -2.51 -0.17 -2.75
N GLY A 57 -3.02 -1.29 -2.26
CA GLY A 57 -2.20 -2.41 -1.81
C GLY A 57 -3.03 -3.64 -1.48
N VAL A 58 -2.34 -4.75 -1.24
CA VAL A 58 -2.95 -6.06 -0.99
C VAL A 58 -3.77 -6.09 0.30
N ALA A 59 -3.36 -5.37 1.35
CA ALA A 59 -4.07 -5.34 2.63
C ALA A 59 -5.47 -4.71 2.48
N VAL A 60 -5.58 -3.60 1.75
CA VAL A 60 -6.87 -2.95 1.45
C VAL A 60 -7.75 -3.86 0.61
N CYS A 61 -7.20 -4.43 -0.45
CA CYS A 61 -7.91 -5.37 -1.33
C CYS A 61 -8.45 -6.57 -0.54
N SER A 62 -7.60 -7.23 0.25
CA SER A 62 -7.98 -8.40 1.05
C SER A 62 -9.08 -8.10 2.05
N SER A 63 -9.03 -6.94 2.71
CA SER A 63 -10.07 -6.50 3.64
C SER A 63 -11.44 -6.37 2.96
N VAL A 64 -11.46 -5.88 1.74
CA VAL A 64 -12.70 -5.72 0.97
C VAL A 64 -13.22 -7.06 0.46
N ILE A 65 -12.41 -7.86 -0.23
CA ILE A 65 -12.87 -9.09 -0.88
C ILE A 65 -13.30 -10.18 0.11
N GLN A 66 -12.85 -10.12 1.36
CA GLN A 66 -13.29 -11.02 2.41
C GLN A 66 -14.74 -10.77 2.86
N ARG A 67 -15.26 -9.56 2.68
CA ARG A 67 -16.57 -9.11 3.21
C ARG A 67 -17.50 -8.55 2.15
N HIS A 68 -17.02 -8.35 0.94
CA HIS A 68 -17.79 -7.76 -0.16
C HIS A 68 -17.56 -8.56 -1.45
N THR A 69 -18.64 -8.85 -2.16
CA THR A 69 -18.56 -9.50 -3.49
C THR A 69 -18.40 -8.41 -4.55
N MET A 70 -17.23 -8.33 -5.17
CA MET A 70 -16.93 -7.35 -6.20
C MET A 70 -17.81 -7.56 -7.44
N ILE A 71 -18.41 -6.49 -7.94
CA ILE A 71 -19.18 -6.46 -9.18
C ILE A 71 -18.42 -5.80 -10.34
N ARG A 72 -17.36 -5.08 -10.04
CA ARG A 72 -16.45 -4.49 -11.04
C ARG A 72 -15.13 -5.24 -11.10
N ALA A 73 -14.46 -5.15 -12.22
CA ALA A 73 -13.08 -5.61 -12.32
C ALA A 73 -12.20 -4.87 -11.31
N TYR A 74 -11.29 -5.57 -10.66
CA TYR A 74 -10.42 -4.98 -9.66
C TYR A 74 -9.00 -5.56 -9.70
N GLU A 75 -8.06 -4.74 -9.26
CA GLU A 75 -6.66 -5.11 -9.04
C GLU A 75 -6.12 -4.36 -7.83
N TYR A 76 -4.95 -4.73 -7.40
CA TYR A 76 -4.20 -4.00 -6.37
C TYR A 76 -2.75 -3.78 -6.78
N VAL A 77 -2.18 -2.67 -6.29
CA VAL A 77 -0.77 -2.35 -6.53
C VAL A 77 0.11 -3.28 -5.69
N THR A 78 1.05 -3.95 -6.35
CA THR A 78 2.01 -4.82 -5.69
C THR A 78 3.28 -4.06 -5.31
N LYS A 79 3.88 -4.42 -4.17
CA LYS A 79 5.20 -3.96 -3.78
C LYS A 79 6.21 -5.01 -4.22
N ASP A 80 7.24 -4.58 -4.93
CA ASP A 80 8.33 -5.44 -5.39
C ASP A 80 9.69 -4.98 -4.85
N ALA A 81 10.72 -5.77 -5.09
CA ALA A 81 12.08 -5.45 -4.65
C ALA A 81 12.57 -4.10 -5.21
N TYR A 82 12.23 -3.79 -6.45
CA TYR A 82 12.64 -2.53 -7.09
C TYR A 82 12.03 -1.30 -6.39
N SER A 83 10.75 -1.36 -6.08
CA SER A 83 10.06 -0.28 -5.33
C SER A 83 10.69 -0.07 -3.96
N LEU A 84 11.00 -1.16 -3.26
CA LEU A 84 11.65 -1.09 -1.96
C LEU A 84 13.07 -0.54 -2.07
N MET A 85 13.86 -0.98 -3.05
CA MET A 85 15.21 -0.46 -3.31
C MET A 85 15.21 1.05 -3.55
N ASN A 86 14.26 1.55 -4.36
CA ASN A 86 14.12 2.98 -4.59
C ASN A 86 13.82 3.75 -3.31
N THR A 87 12.94 3.22 -2.46
CA THR A 87 12.63 3.81 -1.16
C THR A 87 13.86 3.84 -0.25
N LEU A 88 14.60 2.75 -0.15
CA LEU A 88 15.83 2.66 0.65
C LEU A 88 16.88 3.67 0.16
N ARG A 89 17.08 3.78 -1.15
CA ARG A 89 18.00 4.77 -1.73
C ARG A 89 17.58 6.21 -1.43
N GLN A 90 16.29 6.48 -1.46
CA GLN A 90 15.76 7.79 -1.11
C GLN A 90 16.01 8.12 0.37
N MET A 91 15.78 7.16 1.26
CA MET A 91 16.04 7.31 2.70
C MET A 91 17.53 7.58 2.98
N GLU A 92 18.43 6.85 2.31
CA GLU A 92 19.88 7.11 2.38
C GLU A 92 20.23 8.56 1.99
N ARG A 93 19.66 9.04 0.88
CA ARG A 93 19.90 10.42 0.41
C ARG A 93 19.39 11.48 1.37
N GLN A 94 18.37 11.15 2.15
CA GLN A 94 17.83 12.04 3.19
C GLN A 94 18.62 11.94 4.50
N GLY A 95 19.64 11.10 4.58
CA GLY A 95 20.46 10.91 5.77
C GLY A 95 19.76 10.18 6.92
N LEU A 96 18.72 9.38 6.61
CA LEU A 96 18.02 8.58 7.62
C LEU A 96 18.86 7.37 8.01
N GLU A 97 18.78 7.00 9.28
CA GLU A 97 19.38 5.76 9.77
C GLU A 97 18.61 4.55 9.23
N LEU A 98 19.37 3.59 8.65
CA LEU A 98 18.81 2.41 8.00
C LEU A 98 19.09 1.14 8.82
N ASP A 99 18.86 1.21 10.11
CA ASP A 99 19.24 0.17 11.07
C ASP A 99 18.05 -0.64 11.59
N GLU A 100 16.89 0.02 11.72
CA GLU A 100 15.67 -0.60 12.21
C GLU A 100 14.49 -0.28 11.27
N PHE A 101 13.73 -1.31 10.92
CA PHE A 101 12.60 -1.19 9.99
C PHE A 101 11.36 -1.94 10.48
N SER A 102 10.21 -1.37 10.19
CA SER A 102 8.95 -2.11 10.16
C SER A 102 8.38 -2.08 8.74
N ILE A 103 8.02 -3.24 8.22
CA ILE A 103 7.61 -3.42 6.83
C ILE A 103 6.27 -4.16 6.79
N ASP A 104 5.35 -3.64 5.99
CA ASP A 104 4.03 -4.23 5.77
C ASP A 104 3.87 -4.75 4.35
N ALA A 105 3.03 -5.74 4.18
CA ALA A 105 2.52 -6.22 2.88
C ALA A 105 3.61 -6.52 1.83
N VAL A 106 4.81 -6.96 2.27
CA VAL A 106 5.90 -7.40 1.38
C VAL A 106 6.41 -8.75 1.88
N GLU A 107 6.63 -9.67 0.97
CA GLU A 107 7.18 -10.99 1.30
C GLU A 107 8.62 -10.85 1.83
N PRO A 108 9.01 -11.60 2.89
CA PRO A 108 10.33 -11.49 3.48
C PRO A 108 11.49 -11.67 2.51
N HIS A 109 11.39 -12.60 1.55
CA HIS A 109 12.45 -12.82 0.56
C HIS A 109 12.64 -11.61 -0.37
N VAL A 110 11.57 -10.89 -0.72
CA VAL A 110 11.64 -9.66 -1.52
C VAL A 110 12.37 -8.56 -0.73
N VAL A 111 12.10 -8.48 0.57
CA VAL A 111 12.78 -7.52 1.47
C VAL A 111 14.28 -7.85 1.56
N GLU A 112 14.62 -9.10 1.80
CA GLU A 112 16.00 -9.56 1.90
C GLU A 112 16.80 -9.28 0.62
N ASP A 113 16.22 -9.55 -0.54
CA ASP A 113 16.81 -9.25 -1.83
C ASP A 113 17.04 -7.74 -2.01
N ALA A 114 16.07 -6.91 -1.70
CA ALA A 114 16.20 -5.46 -1.82
C ALA A 114 17.30 -4.88 -0.92
N PHE A 115 17.36 -5.31 0.33
CA PHE A 115 18.41 -4.88 1.26
C PHE A 115 19.79 -5.34 0.82
N SER A 116 19.91 -6.59 0.36
CA SER A 116 21.16 -7.14 -0.16
C SER A 116 21.67 -6.36 -1.38
N GLU A 117 20.80 -6.10 -2.35
CA GLU A 117 21.16 -5.32 -3.55
C GLU A 117 21.54 -3.86 -3.22
N CYS A 118 20.97 -3.29 -2.18
CA CYS A 118 21.35 -1.96 -1.70
C CYS A 118 22.62 -1.95 -0.83
N GLY A 119 23.12 -3.11 -0.42
CA GLY A 119 24.26 -3.22 0.48
C GLY A 119 23.95 -2.76 1.91
N ILE A 120 22.69 -2.85 2.32
CA ILE A 120 22.21 -2.43 3.64
C ILE A 120 21.97 -3.68 4.49
N THR A 121 22.59 -3.72 5.68
CA THR A 121 22.37 -4.78 6.66
C THR A 121 21.74 -4.19 7.90
N PRO A 122 20.39 -4.20 8.02
CA PRO A 122 19.72 -3.65 9.17
C PRO A 122 19.93 -4.53 10.41
N ARG A 123 19.93 -3.91 11.58
CA ARG A 123 20.02 -4.62 12.85
C ARG A 123 18.73 -5.38 13.18
N ASN A 124 17.59 -4.80 12.81
CA ASN A 124 16.29 -5.37 13.10
C ASN A 124 15.27 -5.01 12.03
N ILE A 125 14.56 -6.04 11.53
CA ILE A 125 13.41 -5.86 10.64
C ILE A 125 12.20 -6.53 11.29
N ARG A 126 11.11 -5.79 11.43
CA ARG A 126 9.82 -6.28 11.92
C ARG A 126 8.82 -6.29 10.78
N TYR A 127 8.12 -7.38 10.65
CA TYR A 127 7.10 -7.57 9.61
C TYR A 127 5.71 -7.47 10.21
N LEU A 128 4.86 -6.66 9.59
CA LEU A 128 3.44 -6.62 9.90
C LEU A 128 2.70 -7.63 9.03
N PRO A 129 2.01 -8.60 9.63
CA PRO A 129 1.18 -9.54 8.87
C PRO A 129 0.05 -8.79 8.17
N ILE A 130 -0.25 -9.20 6.93
CA ILE A 130 -1.39 -8.69 6.17
C ILE A 130 -2.68 -8.99 6.95
N GLY A 131 -3.52 -7.97 7.15
CA GLY A 131 -4.82 -8.11 7.82
C GLY A 131 -4.75 -8.25 9.35
N SER A 132 -3.60 -8.00 9.98
CA SER A 132 -3.42 -8.16 11.43
C SER A 132 -4.09 -7.07 12.27
N SER A 133 -4.47 -5.92 11.69
CA SER A 133 -5.19 -4.86 12.37
C SER A 133 -6.10 -4.11 11.40
N GLU A 134 -7.38 -4.39 11.47
CA GLU A 134 -8.35 -3.89 10.50
C GLU A 134 -8.86 -2.48 10.82
N GLU A 135 -8.71 -2.00 12.06
CA GLU A 135 -9.31 -0.76 12.55
C GLU A 135 -8.31 0.39 12.76
N GLN A 136 -7.02 0.12 12.62
CA GLN A 136 -5.97 1.12 12.85
C GLN A 136 -5.43 1.68 11.53
N SER A 137 -4.93 2.92 11.58
CA SER A 137 -4.15 3.47 10.48
C SER A 137 -2.82 2.72 10.32
N TYR A 138 -2.23 2.71 9.14
CA TYR A 138 -0.93 2.07 8.89
C TYR A 138 0.18 2.66 9.76
N ILE A 139 0.16 3.96 10.01
CA ILE A 139 1.14 4.63 10.89
C ILE A 139 1.01 4.10 12.31
N GLN A 140 -0.20 4.00 12.84
CA GLN A 140 -0.44 3.46 14.17
C GLN A 140 0.00 2.00 14.27
N TRP A 141 -0.21 1.21 13.24
CA TRP A 141 0.27 -0.17 13.18
C TRP A 141 1.78 -0.27 13.38
N HIS A 142 2.53 0.53 12.64
CA HIS A 142 3.99 0.55 12.74
C HIS A 142 4.44 1.02 14.12
N GLN A 143 3.80 2.03 14.70
CA GLN A 143 4.09 2.51 16.05
C GLN A 143 3.85 1.42 17.10
N ASP A 144 2.68 0.78 17.07
CA ASP A 144 2.32 -0.29 18.01
C ASP A 144 3.29 -1.48 17.91
N LEU A 145 3.83 -1.76 16.76
CA LEU A 145 4.82 -2.81 16.56
C LEU A 145 6.11 -2.53 17.31
N TRP A 146 6.54 -1.26 17.35
CA TRP A 146 7.74 -0.84 18.08
C TRP A 146 7.51 -0.70 19.59
N ASP A 147 6.30 -0.38 20.00
CA ASP A 147 5.94 -0.19 21.40
C ASP A 147 5.72 -1.51 22.16
N ARG A 148 5.68 -2.65 21.48
CA ARG A 148 5.45 -3.98 22.07
C ARG A 148 6.71 -4.66 22.63
N GLU A 149 7.75 -3.95 22.84
CA GLU A 149 8.95 -4.49 23.49
C GLU A 149 8.82 -4.61 25.00
#